data_7f6868962bea0eb027abf8703fb72b20
#
_entry.id   7f6868962bea0eb027abf8703fb72b20
#
_cell.length_a   1.000
_cell.length_b   1.000
_cell.length_c   1.000
_cell.angle_alpha   90.00
_cell.angle_beta   90.00
_cell.angle_gamma   90.00
#
_symmetry.space_group_name_H-M   'P 1'
#
loop_
_entity.id
_entity.type
_entity.pdbx_description
1 polymer ?
#
loop_
_entity_poly.entity_id
_entity_poly.type
_entity_poly.pdbx_seq_one_letter_code
_entity_poly.pdbx_strand_id
1 'polypeptide(L)'
;DILHPAEFLVHANDELLGTGIGKHATIFYAVLETQNNRLTYSVAGALPVPILIANGEARYLEGQGAPVGLFEETNYQEIVVDLPDKFRIMMFSDGILEVLEQESLAKKEAFLLSEAPKMKADIESVFNGFNVDENKQYPDDIALLIVDKI
;
A
#
# COMPACT_ATOMS: atom_id res chain seq x y z
N ASP A 1 -4.31 -11.24 -16.92
CA ASP A 1 -4.86 -12.19 -15.95
C ASP A 1 -4.90 -11.54 -14.56
N ILE A 2 -6.04 -11.62 -13.86
CA ILE A 2 -6.21 -11.03 -12.52
C ILE A 2 -5.36 -11.72 -11.43
N LEU A 3 -4.84 -12.91 -11.70
CA LEU A 3 -3.96 -13.63 -10.79
C LEU A 3 -2.49 -13.24 -10.93
N HIS A 4 -2.16 -12.45 -11.97
CA HIS A 4 -0.82 -11.95 -12.23
C HIS A 4 -0.78 -10.43 -12.05
N PRO A 5 -0.38 -9.93 -10.86
CA PRO A 5 -0.38 -8.51 -10.54
C PRO A 5 0.34 -7.60 -11.52
N ALA A 6 1.48 -8.01 -12.03
CA ALA A 6 2.22 -7.21 -13.00
C ALA A 6 1.47 -7.09 -14.34
N GLU A 7 0.92 -8.19 -14.85
CA GLU A 7 0.11 -8.18 -16.08
C GLU A 7 -1.15 -7.32 -15.91
N PHE A 8 -1.79 -7.42 -14.75
CA PHE A 8 -2.96 -6.58 -14.44
C PHE A 8 -2.61 -5.09 -14.53
N LEU A 9 -1.49 -4.68 -13.95
CA LEU A 9 -1.06 -3.27 -13.98
C LEU A 9 -0.69 -2.80 -15.39
N VAL A 10 -0.07 -3.66 -16.22
CA VAL A 10 0.18 -3.34 -17.64
C VAL A 10 -1.13 -3.07 -18.36
N HIS A 11 -2.13 -3.96 -18.23
CA HIS A 11 -3.43 -3.74 -18.83
C HIS A 11 -4.13 -2.49 -18.32
N ALA A 12 -4.07 -2.24 -17.02
CA ALA A 12 -4.65 -1.04 -16.41
C ALA A 12 -3.97 0.25 -16.95
N ASN A 13 -2.65 0.20 -17.17
CA ASN A 13 -1.90 1.29 -17.77
C ASN A 13 -2.36 1.57 -19.20
N ASP A 14 -2.45 0.54 -20.03
CA ASP A 14 -2.83 0.65 -21.44
C ASP A 14 -4.27 1.15 -21.58
N GLU A 15 -5.20 0.61 -20.78
CA GLU A 15 -6.60 1.04 -20.76
C GLU A 15 -6.71 2.52 -20.38
N LEU A 16 -6.04 2.95 -19.30
CA LEU A 16 -6.11 4.34 -18.83
C LEU A 16 -5.50 5.31 -19.84
N LEU A 17 -4.36 4.97 -20.45
CA LEU A 17 -3.76 5.74 -21.54
C LEU A 17 -4.68 5.82 -22.75
N GLY A 18 -5.31 4.69 -23.12
CA GLY A 18 -6.26 4.60 -24.24
C GLY A 18 -7.47 5.50 -24.10
N THR A 19 -7.86 5.90 -22.88
CA THR A 19 -8.96 6.86 -22.67
C THR A 19 -8.64 8.28 -23.15
N GLY A 20 -7.37 8.65 -23.23
CA GLY A 20 -6.93 9.99 -23.60
C GLY A 20 -7.29 11.11 -22.62
N ILE A 21 -7.81 10.78 -21.42
CA ILE A 21 -8.19 11.79 -20.42
C ILE A 21 -7.01 12.41 -19.65
N GLY A 22 -5.79 11.92 -19.86
CA GLY A 22 -4.60 12.45 -19.22
C GLY A 22 -4.56 12.32 -17.69
N LYS A 23 -5.26 11.31 -17.16
CA LYS A 23 -5.24 10.98 -15.73
C LYS A 23 -4.33 9.79 -15.48
N HIS A 24 -3.84 9.70 -14.26
CA HIS A 24 -3.04 8.56 -13.78
C HIS A 24 -3.56 8.10 -12.41
N ALA A 25 -3.20 6.91 -12.02
CA ALA A 25 -3.55 6.36 -10.71
C ALA A 25 -2.37 5.62 -10.09
N THR A 26 -2.28 5.70 -8.77
CA THR A 26 -1.36 4.90 -7.97
C THR A 26 -2.07 3.63 -7.51
N ILE A 27 -1.46 2.47 -7.73
CA ILE A 27 -2.07 1.18 -7.43
C ILE A 27 -1.05 0.27 -6.74
N PHE A 28 -1.47 -0.34 -5.65
CA PHE A 28 -0.88 -1.56 -5.13
C PHE A 28 -1.86 -2.70 -5.42
N TYR A 29 -1.46 -3.63 -6.25
CA TYR A 29 -2.30 -4.77 -6.60
C TYR A 29 -1.68 -6.07 -6.09
N ALA A 30 -2.46 -6.87 -5.37
CA ALA A 30 -1.96 -8.08 -4.74
C ALA A 30 -2.97 -9.23 -4.78
N VAL A 31 -2.44 -10.44 -4.87
CA VAL A 31 -3.17 -11.70 -4.72
C VAL A 31 -2.63 -12.43 -3.50
N LEU A 32 -3.49 -12.71 -2.53
CA LEU A 32 -3.17 -13.48 -1.34
C LEU A 32 -3.73 -14.89 -1.45
N GLU A 33 -2.83 -15.86 -1.59
CA GLU A 33 -3.14 -17.29 -1.52
C GLU A 33 -3.20 -17.73 -0.06
N THR A 34 -4.41 -17.79 0.51
CA THR A 34 -4.60 -18.07 1.94
C THR A 34 -4.22 -19.50 2.35
N GLN A 35 -4.24 -20.44 1.41
CA GLN A 35 -3.86 -21.84 1.67
C GLN A 35 -2.35 -22.01 1.84
N ASN A 36 -1.57 -21.24 1.10
CA ASN A 36 -0.11 -21.33 1.07
C ASN A 36 0.56 -20.16 1.81
N ASN A 37 -0.21 -19.21 2.34
CA ASN A 37 0.29 -17.96 2.91
C ASN A 37 1.25 -17.23 1.96
N ARG A 38 0.90 -17.18 0.68
CA ARG A 38 1.74 -16.52 -0.33
C ARG A 38 1.07 -15.25 -0.82
N LEU A 39 1.81 -14.16 -0.78
CA LEU A 39 1.43 -12.87 -1.34
C LEU A 39 2.19 -12.62 -2.63
N THR A 40 1.46 -12.50 -3.74
CA THR A 40 2.01 -12.05 -5.02
C THR A 40 1.50 -10.65 -5.28
N TYR A 41 2.38 -9.70 -5.56
CA TYR A 41 1.96 -8.30 -5.73
C TYR A 41 2.82 -7.53 -6.72
N SER A 42 2.32 -6.38 -7.11
CA SER A 42 3.00 -5.40 -7.94
C SER A 42 2.65 -3.98 -7.51
N VAL A 43 3.56 -3.04 -7.73
CA VAL A 43 3.44 -1.64 -7.29
C VAL A 43 3.47 -0.71 -8.48
N ALA A 44 2.50 0.16 -8.57
CA ALA A 44 2.40 1.25 -9.54
C ALA A 44 2.24 2.60 -8.82
N GLY A 45 3.34 3.20 -8.39
CA GLY A 45 3.36 4.51 -7.76
C GLY A 45 2.75 4.59 -6.36
N ALA A 46 2.36 3.48 -5.74
CA ALA A 46 1.76 3.51 -4.40
C ALA A 46 2.76 4.02 -3.34
N LEU A 47 2.31 4.99 -2.53
CA LEU A 47 3.10 5.61 -1.46
C LEU A 47 2.17 6.03 -0.31
N PRO A 48 2.41 5.59 0.96
CA PRO A 48 3.44 4.61 1.31
C PRO A 48 3.13 3.21 0.74
N VAL A 49 4.15 2.41 0.49
CA VAL A 49 3.93 0.98 0.20
C VAL A 49 3.43 0.27 1.46
N PRO A 50 2.71 -0.85 1.33
CA PRO A 50 2.15 -1.55 2.50
C PRO A 50 3.22 -1.99 3.50
N ILE A 51 2.83 -2.00 4.77
CA ILE A 51 3.65 -2.48 5.89
C ILE A 51 3.25 -3.93 6.17
N LEU A 52 4.23 -4.83 6.14
CA LEU A 52 4.10 -6.20 6.63
C LEU A 52 4.63 -6.26 8.07
N ILE A 53 3.78 -6.76 8.97
CA ILE A 53 4.11 -7.01 10.37
C ILE A 53 4.03 -8.52 10.59
N ALA A 54 5.14 -9.12 10.98
CA ALA A 54 5.25 -10.55 11.21
C ALA A 54 6.38 -10.86 12.21
N ASN A 55 6.21 -11.88 13.05
CA ASN A 55 7.22 -12.30 14.03
C ASN A 55 7.72 -11.17 14.95
N GLY A 56 6.86 -10.17 15.23
CA GLY A 56 7.19 -9.02 16.08
C GLY A 56 7.98 -7.91 15.37
N GLU A 57 8.24 -8.05 14.09
CA GLU A 57 8.94 -7.08 13.26
C GLU A 57 8.02 -6.46 12.21
N ALA A 58 8.28 -5.20 11.86
CA ALA A 58 7.59 -4.51 10.79
C ALA A 58 8.57 -4.11 9.70
N ARG A 59 8.15 -4.25 8.45
CA ARG A 59 8.90 -3.77 7.29
C ARG A 59 7.96 -3.31 6.19
N TYR A 60 8.40 -2.39 5.38
CA TYR A 60 7.72 -2.10 4.12
C TYR A 60 7.86 -3.27 3.15
N LEU A 61 6.81 -3.53 2.37
CA LEU A 61 6.93 -4.40 1.20
C LEU A 61 7.82 -3.72 0.17
N GLU A 62 8.66 -4.50 -0.49
CA GLU A 62 9.55 -3.98 -1.53
C GLU A 62 8.77 -3.72 -2.83
N GLY A 63 9.35 -2.94 -3.72
CA GLY A 63 8.82 -2.72 -5.06
C GLY A 63 8.59 -1.25 -5.38
N GLN A 64 8.67 -0.98 -6.66
CA GLN A 64 8.45 0.34 -7.23
C GLN A 64 7.90 0.20 -8.65
N GLY A 65 7.24 1.23 -9.13
CA GLY A 65 6.74 1.32 -10.49
C GLY A 65 6.10 2.68 -10.74
N ALA A 66 6.04 3.10 -11.98
CA ALA A 66 5.35 4.33 -12.34
C ALA A 66 3.83 4.17 -12.12
N PRO A 67 3.12 5.24 -11.76
CA PRO A 67 1.66 5.24 -11.76
C PRO A 67 1.10 4.76 -13.09
N VAL A 68 -0.01 4.03 -13.08
CA VAL A 68 -0.69 3.62 -14.31
C VAL A 68 -1.27 4.84 -15.03
N GLY A 69 -1.25 4.82 -16.35
CA GLY A 69 -1.75 5.91 -17.19
C GLY A 69 -0.79 7.08 -17.35
N LEU A 70 0.46 6.97 -16.87
CA LEU A 70 1.44 8.05 -16.94
C LEU A 70 2.43 7.92 -18.10
N PHE A 71 2.89 6.70 -18.38
CA PHE A 71 3.88 6.44 -19.45
C PHE A 71 3.46 5.26 -20.31
N GLU A 72 3.78 5.34 -21.61
CA GLU A 72 3.73 4.18 -22.52
C GLU A 72 4.86 3.19 -22.18
N GLU A 73 4.69 1.93 -22.56
CA GLU A 73 5.70 0.86 -22.41
C GLU A 73 6.20 0.68 -20.96
N THR A 74 5.32 0.82 -19.99
CA THR A 74 5.65 0.63 -18.57
C THR A 74 5.74 -0.86 -18.22
N ASN A 75 6.83 -1.25 -17.59
CA ASN A 75 7.00 -2.59 -17.03
C ASN A 75 6.79 -2.56 -15.51
N TYR A 76 5.97 -3.49 -15.03
CA TYR A 76 5.75 -3.69 -13.60
C TYR A 76 6.40 -4.98 -13.14
N GLN A 77 7.00 -4.94 -11.94
CA GLN A 77 7.64 -6.09 -11.34
C GLN A 77 6.62 -6.90 -10.54
N GLU A 78 6.55 -8.20 -10.78
CA GLU A 78 5.81 -9.12 -9.92
C GLU A 78 6.73 -9.59 -8.79
N ILE A 79 6.28 -9.43 -7.55
CA ILE A 79 7.04 -9.80 -6.34
C ILE A 79 6.23 -10.82 -5.56
N VAL A 80 6.93 -11.87 -5.11
CA VAL A 80 6.34 -12.96 -4.33
C VAL A 80 6.96 -12.98 -2.93
N VAL A 81 6.10 -13.03 -1.91
CA VAL A 81 6.51 -13.12 -0.50
C VAL A 81 5.77 -14.28 0.15
N ASP A 82 6.51 -15.21 0.73
CA ASP A 82 5.94 -16.21 1.61
C ASP A 82 5.72 -15.60 3.00
N LEU A 83 4.47 -15.65 3.46
CA LEU A 83 4.06 -15.08 4.73
C LEU A 83 4.08 -16.15 5.83
N PRO A 84 4.45 -15.82 7.06
CA PRO A 84 4.33 -16.76 8.18
C PRO A 84 2.85 -17.04 8.51
N ASP A 85 2.60 -17.98 9.42
CA ASP A 85 1.23 -18.35 9.81
C ASP A 85 0.45 -17.20 10.44
N LYS A 86 1.16 -16.28 11.09
CA LYS A 86 0.60 -15.06 11.68
C LYS A 86 1.25 -13.83 11.08
N PHE A 87 0.46 -12.97 10.51
CA PHE A 87 0.92 -11.73 9.89
C PHE A 87 -0.17 -10.67 9.89
N ARG A 88 0.25 -9.43 9.72
CA ARG A 88 -0.63 -8.31 9.42
C ARG A 88 -0.05 -7.51 8.26
N ILE A 89 -0.89 -7.12 7.34
CA ILE A 89 -0.55 -6.16 6.28
C ILE A 89 -1.41 -4.92 6.50
N MET A 90 -0.77 -3.77 6.55
CA MET A 90 -1.43 -2.47 6.66
C MET A 90 -1.14 -1.64 5.42
N MET A 91 -2.19 -1.17 4.77
CA MET A 91 -2.11 -0.33 3.57
C MET A 91 -2.81 0.99 3.83
N PHE A 92 -2.11 2.08 3.56
CA PHE A 92 -2.62 3.43 3.69
C PHE A 92 -2.68 4.11 2.32
N SER A 93 -3.66 5.01 2.13
CA SER A 93 -3.55 5.99 1.06
C SER A 93 -2.49 7.05 1.43
N ASP A 94 -2.04 7.79 0.44
CA ASP A 94 -1.04 8.87 0.61
C ASP A 94 -1.49 9.98 1.56
N GLY A 95 -2.79 10.19 1.71
CA GLY A 95 -3.36 11.13 2.69
C GLY A 95 -2.87 10.93 4.11
N ILE A 96 -2.45 9.71 4.51
CA ILE A 96 -1.85 9.51 5.84
C ILE A 96 -0.58 10.35 6.03
N LEU A 97 0.20 10.55 4.97
CA LEU A 97 1.43 11.33 5.01
C LEU A 97 1.19 12.82 5.26
N GLU A 98 -0.02 13.32 4.95
CA GLU A 98 -0.41 14.71 5.22
C GLU A 98 -0.76 14.95 6.69
N VAL A 99 -1.11 13.90 7.43
CA VAL A 99 -1.42 13.97 8.88
C VAL A 99 -0.15 13.98 9.72
N LEU A 100 0.89 13.29 9.25
CA LEU A 100 2.13 13.11 10.01
C LEU A 100 2.94 14.41 10.04
N GLU A 101 3.36 14.81 11.26
CA GLU A 101 4.05 16.07 11.52
C GLU A 101 5.56 16.06 11.22
N GLN A 102 6.12 14.88 10.88
CA GLN A 102 7.54 14.74 10.58
C GLN A 102 7.95 15.57 9.35
N GLU A 103 9.12 16.17 9.43
CA GLU A 103 9.60 17.18 8.48
C GLU A 103 9.90 16.64 7.06
N SER A 104 10.15 15.34 6.92
CA SER A 104 10.49 14.73 5.64
C SER A 104 9.75 13.41 5.41
N LEU A 105 9.57 13.03 4.13
CA LEU A 105 8.96 11.77 3.75
C LEU A 105 9.64 10.59 4.45
N ALA A 106 10.96 10.51 4.43
CA ALA A 106 11.71 9.43 5.08
C ALA A 106 11.44 9.34 6.60
N LYS A 107 11.29 10.49 7.29
CA LYS A 107 10.92 10.52 8.71
C LYS A 107 9.47 10.10 8.93
N LYS A 108 8.55 10.48 8.04
CA LYS A 108 7.14 10.05 8.09
C LYS A 108 7.03 8.54 7.92
N GLU A 109 7.70 7.98 6.92
CA GLU A 109 7.74 6.53 6.68
C GLU A 109 8.38 5.77 7.86
N ALA A 110 9.48 6.26 8.41
CA ALA A 110 10.10 5.66 9.57
C ALA A 110 9.16 5.68 10.79
N PHE A 111 8.41 6.76 10.98
CA PHE A 111 7.42 6.87 12.05
C PHE A 111 6.26 5.89 11.85
N LEU A 112 5.66 5.82 10.66
CA LEU A 112 4.63 4.82 10.34
C LEU A 112 5.11 3.41 10.67
N LEU A 113 6.32 3.06 10.23
CA LEU A 113 6.90 1.74 10.44
C LEU A 113 7.14 1.42 11.91
N SER A 114 7.53 2.41 12.71
CA SER A 114 7.79 2.24 14.14
C SER A 114 6.51 2.12 14.98
N GLU A 115 5.43 2.77 14.56
CA GLU A 115 4.19 2.82 15.33
C GLU A 115 3.18 1.71 14.94
N ALA A 116 3.14 1.33 13.66
CA ALA A 116 2.19 0.35 13.15
C ALA A 116 2.15 -0.98 13.95
N PRO A 117 3.28 -1.58 14.37
CA PRO A 117 3.25 -2.83 15.15
C PRO A 117 2.65 -2.69 16.55
N LYS A 118 2.60 -1.47 17.09
CA LYS A 118 2.12 -1.19 18.45
C LYS A 118 0.59 -1.09 18.52
N MET A 119 -0.06 -0.94 17.37
CA MET A 119 -1.49 -0.70 17.28
C MET A 119 -2.27 -2.00 17.17
N LYS A 120 -3.51 -1.98 17.65
CA LYS A 120 -4.44 -3.09 17.44
C LYS A 120 -4.85 -3.16 15.96
N ALA A 121 -5.30 -4.35 15.52
CA ALA A 121 -5.78 -4.56 14.16
C ALA A 121 -7.23 -4.08 13.95
N ASP A 122 -7.48 -2.83 14.31
CA ASP A 122 -8.75 -2.16 14.08
C ASP A 122 -8.52 -0.72 13.62
N ILE A 123 -9.41 -0.23 12.78
CA ILE A 123 -9.28 1.08 12.12
C ILE A 123 -9.24 2.22 13.14
N GLU A 124 -10.11 2.17 14.14
CA GLU A 124 -10.22 3.22 15.17
C GLU A 124 -8.91 3.34 15.97
N SER A 125 -8.34 2.20 16.39
CA SER A 125 -7.06 2.16 17.12
C SER A 125 -5.91 2.75 16.29
N VAL A 126 -5.88 2.45 15.00
CA VAL A 126 -4.84 2.94 14.08
C VAL A 126 -5.00 4.43 13.83
N PHE A 127 -6.21 4.90 13.53
CA PHE A 127 -6.46 6.32 13.28
C PHE A 127 -6.18 7.17 14.53
N ASN A 128 -6.60 6.71 15.71
CA ASN A 128 -6.28 7.38 16.98
C ASN A 128 -4.76 7.41 17.24
N GLY A 129 -4.06 6.31 16.93
CA GLY A 129 -2.61 6.21 17.09
C GLY A 129 -1.83 7.17 16.20
N PHE A 130 -2.37 7.49 15.03
CA PHE A 130 -1.78 8.49 14.12
C PHE A 130 -2.41 9.89 14.23
N ASN A 131 -3.26 10.13 15.23
CA ASN A 131 -3.96 11.39 15.43
C ASN A 131 -4.85 11.81 14.24
N VAL A 132 -5.41 10.84 13.53
CA VAL A 132 -6.43 11.11 12.51
C VAL A 132 -7.74 11.46 13.20
N ASP A 133 -8.23 12.67 13.00
CA ASP A 133 -9.49 13.16 13.56
C ASP A 133 -10.55 13.19 12.46
N GLU A 134 -11.58 12.38 12.57
CA GLU A 134 -12.69 12.29 11.63
C GLU A 134 -13.45 13.61 11.41
N ASN A 135 -13.36 14.53 12.36
CA ASN A 135 -14.00 15.85 12.28
C ASN A 135 -13.10 16.91 11.65
N LYS A 136 -11.85 16.57 11.33
CA LYS A 136 -10.89 17.49 10.73
C LYS A 136 -10.87 17.29 9.21
N GLN A 137 -10.81 18.39 8.49
CA GLN A 137 -10.62 18.38 7.05
C GLN A 137 -9.13 18.25 6.73
N TYR A 138 -8.77 17.24 5.95
CA TYR A 138 -7.41 17.02 5.48
C TYR A 138 -7.28 17.40 3.99
N PRO A 139 -6.06 17.70 3.52
CA PRO A 139 -5.83 18.04 2.10
C PRO A 139 -6.19 16.89 1.16
N ASP A 140 -6.08 15.64 1.62
CA ASP A 140 -6.38 14.45 0.85
C ASP A 140 -7.12 13.41 1.70
N ASP A 141 -7.83 12.49 1.03
CA ASP A 141 -8.59 11.42 1.66
C ASP A 141 -7.65 10.37 2.30
N ILE A 142 -7.99 9.95 3.50
CA ILE A 142 -7.24 8.94 4.25
C ILE A 142 -8.02 7.63 4.23
N ALA A 143 -7.43 6.61 3.61
CA ALA A 143 -7.96 5.27 3.61
C ALA A 143 -6.97 4.30 4.29
N LEU A 144 -7.52 3.30 4.97
CA LEU A 144 -6.77 2.22 5.60
C LEU A 144 -7.41 0.88 5.28
N LEU A 145 -6.59 -0.07 4.84
CA LEU A 145 -6.95 -1.48 4.74
C LEU A 145 -6.01 -2.30 5.64
N ILE A 146 -6.61 -3.16 6.46
CA ILE A 146 -5.87 -4.12 7.31
C ILE A 146 -6.24 -5.53 6.89
N VAL A 147 -5.23 -6.33 6.57
CA VAL A 147 -5.35 -7.79 6.40
C VAL A 147 -4.59 -8.44 7.55
N ASP A 148 -5.31 -9.14 8.42
CA ASP A 148 -4.77 -9.74 9.65
C ASP A 148 -5.05 -11.25 9.67
N LYS A 149 -4.00 -12.05 9.88
CA LYS A 149 -4.09 -13.48 10.12
C LYS A 149 -3.47 -13.78 11.49
N ILE A 150 -4.33 -14.12 12.45
CA ILE A 150 -4.01 -14.35 13.88
C ILE A 150 -3.96 -15.82 14.23
#